data_11754941e2615f03181063f15dd45d36
#
_entry.id   11754941e2615f03181063f15dd45d36
#
_cell.length_a   1.000
_cell.length_b   1.000
_cell.length_c   1.000
_cell.angle_alpha   90.00
_cell.angle_beta   90.00
_cell.angle_gamma   90.00
#
_symmetry.space_group_name_H-M   'P 1'
#
loop_
_entity.id
_entity.type
_entity.pdbx_description
1 polymer ?
#
loop_
_entity_poly.entity_id
_entity_poly.type
_entity_poly.pdbx_seq_one_letter_code
_entity_poly.pdbx_strand_id
1 'polypeptide(L)'
;DTDPGQILAVFANLASDSPKNGFTIGITDDVTGLSLPSLPYSGDASGVFSCKFWGLGGDGTVGANKNTVHIVSDLSGMYGQAYFEYDAKKSFGVTKSHLRFGKAPVDSSYYVKKADFIACHNQTYIGQYDIVSELKEGGIFLLNCSRTGEELEAWLPDGVKRTLAPPPAAGSGPPAPPRVPPPR
;
A
#
# COMPACT_ATOMS: atom_id res chain seq x y z
N ASP A 1 -0.47 -14.49 -3.46
CA ASP A 1 -0.26 -14.00 -4.82
C ASP A 1 1.19 -13.61 -5.03
N THR A 2 1.71 -13.85 -6.24
CA THR A 2 3.06 -13.46 -6.62
C THR A 2 3.12 -11.95 -6.82
N ASP A 3 4.17 -11.31 -6.30
CA ASP A 3 4.42 -9.88 -6.48
C ASP A 3 5.65 -9.60 -7.38
N PRO A 4 5.80 -8.36 -7.88
CA PRO A 4 6.91 -8.01 -8.75
C PRO A 4 8.30 -8.23 -8.12
N GLY A 5 8.45 -8.02 -6.81
CA GLY A 5 9.72 -8.26 -6.12
C GLY A 5 10.14 -9.73 -6.14
N GLN A 6 9.18 -10.65 -6.06
CA GLN A 6 9.41 -12.09 -6.21
C GLN A 6 9.82 -12.45 -7.64
N ILE A 7 9.18 -11.84 -8.64
CA ILE A 7 9.55 -12.05 -10.05
C ILE A 7 10.95 -11.51 -10.33
N LEU A 8 11.29 -10.33 -9.83
CA LEU A 8 12.64 -9.78 -9.94
C LEU A 8 13.68 -10.71 -9.29
N ALA A 9 13.36 -11.33 -8.17
CA ALA A 9 14.24 -12.31 -7.51
C ALA A 9 14.50 -13.53 -8.41
N VAL A 10 13.51 -14.01 -9.17
CA VAL A 10 13.69 -15.09 -10.15
C VAL A 10 14.67 -14.68 -11.25
N PHE A 11 14.48 -13.50 -11.83
CA PHE A 11 15.39 -13.02 -12.88
C PHE A 11 16.81 -12.77 -12.34
N ALA A 12 16.94 -12.23 -11.14
CA ALA A 12 18.24 -12.04 -10.48
C ALA A 12 18.94 -13.38 -10.22
N ASN A 13 18.19 -14.40 -9.79
CA ASN A 13 18.74 -15.74 -9.63
C ASN A 13 19.25 -16.33 -10.95
N LEU A 14 18.48 -16.16 -12.03
CA LEU A 14 18.89 -16.62 -13.36
C LEU A 14 20.16 -15.90 -13.88
N ALA A 15 20.34 -14.64 -13.52
CA ALA A 15 21.49 -13.84 -13.94
C ALA A 15 22.72 -14.01 -13.02
N SER A 16 22.64 -14.79 -11.94
CA SER A 16 23.75 -15.02 -11.03
C SER A 16 24.76 -16.04 -11.58
N ASP A 17 26.02 -15.96 -11.13
CA ASP A 17 27.07 -16.91 -11.51
C ASP A 17 26.79 -18.35 -11.02
N SER A 18 25.95 -18.49 -10.00
CA SER A 18 25.56 -19.77 -9.41
C SER A 18 24.05 -19.79 -9.16
N PRO A 19 23.24 -19.96 -10.20
CA PRO A 19 21.78 -19.95 -10.06
C PRO A 19 21.31 -21.14 -9.22
N LYS A 20 20.45 -20.86 -8.24
CA LYS A 20 19.82 -21.86 -7.40
C LYS A 20 18.74 -22.57 -8.19
N ASN A 21 18.81 -23.91 -8.26
CA ASN A 21 17.80 -24.77 -8.87
C ASN A 21 16.81 -25.27 -7.82
N GLY A 22 15.59 -25.60 -8.23
CA GLY A 22 14.56 -26.11 -7.33
C GLY A 22 14.14 -25.12 -6.23
N PHE A 23 14.21 -23.83 -6.53
CA PHE A 23 13.80 -22.75 -5.60
C PHE A 23 12.29 -22.59 -5.54
N THR A 24 11.83 -21.96 -4.47
CA THR A 24 10.47 -21.45 -4.30
C THR A 24 10.48 -19.92 -4.19
N ILE A 25 9.32 -19.28 -4.30
CA ILE A 25 9.14 -17.83 -4.04
C ILE A 25 7.93 -17.62 -3.12
N GLY A 26 7.95 -16.54 -2.33
CA GLY A 26 6.82 -16.13 -1.51
C GLY A 26 6.56 -16.97 -0.25
N ILE A 27 7.50 -17.83 0.13
CA ILE A 27 7.42 -18.60 1.39
C ILE A 27 8.25 -17.87 2.44
N THR A 28 7.60 -17.38 3.49
CA THR A 28 8.23 -16.64 4.60
C THR A 28 8.79 -17.55 5.69
N ASP A 29 8.08 -18.63 6.00
CA ASP A 29 8.51 -19.66 6.99
C ASP A 29 9.17 -20.84 6.27
N ASP A 30 10.20 -20.54 5.47
CA ASP A 30 10.86 -21.54 4.63
C ASP A 30 11.89 -22.35 5.41
N VAL A 31 11.44 -23.44 6.01
CA VAL A 31 12.29 -24.41 6.74
C VAL A 31 13.33 -25.07 5.82
N THR A 32 13.05 -25.13 4.52
CA THR A 32 13.93 -25.78 3.54
C THR A 32 15.06 -24.85 3.04
N GLY A 33 14.93 -23.55 3.27
CA GLY A 33 15.84 -22.54 2.76
C GLY A 33 15.86 -22.45 1.22
N LEU A 34 14.80 -22.91 0.54
CA LEU A 34 14.72 -22.92 -0.92
C LEU A 34 14.12 -21.62 -1.48
N SER A 35 13.40 -20.85 -0.67
CA SER A 35 12.76 -19.63 -1.14
C SER A 35 13.76 -18.53 -1.47
N LEU A 36 13.59 -17.90 -2.62
CA LEU A 36 14.34 -16.71 -2.97
C LEU A 36 13.79 -15.51 -2.19
N PRO A 37 14.64 -14.66 -1.61
CA PRO A 37 14.20 -13.44 -0.95
C PRO A 37 13.60 -12.49 -1.98
N SER A 38 12.43 -11.89 -1.67
CA SER A 38 11.83 -10.87 -2.51
C SER A 38 12.74 -9.65 -2.61
N LEU A 39 12.90 -9.10 -3.81
CA LEU A 39 13.69 -7.90 -4.03
C LEU A 39 12.83 -6.64 -3.84
N PRO A 40 13.44 -5.53 -3.39
CA PRO A 40 12.74 -4.26 -3.29
C PRO A 40 12.15 -3.85 -4.66
N TYR A 41 10.89 -3.47 -4.66
CA TYR A 41 10.20 -2.98 -5.84
C TYR A 41 9.34 -1.76 -5.45
N SER A 42 9.58 -0.63 -6.08
CA SER A 42 8.86 0.61 -5.80
C SER A 42 7.47 0.70 -6.46
N GLY A 43 7.12 -0.26 -7.23
CA GLY A 43 5.77 -0.66 -7.63
C GLY A 43 5.18 0.06 -8.82
N ASP A 44 5.13 1.35 -8.86
CA ASP A 44 4.41 2.03 -9.93
C ASP A 44 5.34 2.79 -10.86
N ALA A 45 5.03 2.75 -12.16
CA ALA A 45 5.70 3.59 -13.14
C ALA A 45 5.57 5.07 -12.73
N SER A 46 6.60 5.86 -13.00
CA SER A 46 6.58 7.30 -12.74
C SER A 46 5.36 7.93 -13.40
N GLY A 47 4.59 8.73 -12.63
CA GLY A 47 3.40 9.41 -13.12
C GLY A 47 2.10 8.62 -13.06
N VAL A 48 2.09 7.44 -12.41
CA VAL A 48 0.88 6.70 -12.11
C VAL A 48 0.39 7.08 -10.71
N PHE A 49 -0.87 7.50 -10.61
CA PHE A 49 -1.57 7.76 -9.36
C PHE A 49 -2.31 6.50 -8.93
N SER A 50 -1.98 5.96 -7.77
CA SER A 50 -2.47 4.68 -7.29
C SER A 50 -3.38 4.85 -6.10
N CYS A 51 -4.56 4.21 -6.15
CA CYS A 51 -5.58 4.28 -5.10
C CYS A 51 -5.91 2.89 -4.56
N LYS A 52 -6.27 2.83 -3.28
CA LYS A 52 -6.79 1.62 -2.65
C LYS A 52 -8.03 1.94 -1.83
N PHE A 53 -9.11 1.18 -2.05
CA PHE A 53 -10.37 1.38 -1.36
C PHE A 53 -10.75 0.12 -0.60
N TRP A 54 -11.02 0.27 0.69
CA TRP A 54 -11.49 -0.77 1.58
C TRP A 54 -13.00 -0.62 1.79
N GLY A 55 -13.77 -1.58 1.35
CA GLY A 55 -15.23 -1.59 1.43
C GLY A 55 -15.79 -2.89 1.99
N LEU A 56 -17.07 -2.86 2.32
CA LEU A 56 -17.83 -4.03 2.74
C LEU A 56 -18.59 -4.60 1.54
N GLY A 57 -18.53 -5.90 1.36
CA GLY A 57 -19.28 -6.58 0.29
C GLY A 57 -20.76 -6.23 0.32
N GLY A 58 -21.26 -5.58 -0.75
CA GLY A 58 -22.62 -5.09 -0.85
C GLY A 58 -22.84 -3.61 -0.51
N ASP A 59 -21.82 -2.88 -0.06
CA ASP A 59 -21.92 -1.45 0.29
C ASP A 59 -21.88 -0.50 -0.91
N GLY A 60 -21.67 -1.01 -2.13
CA GLY A 60 -21.60 -0.23 -3.36
C GLY A 60 -20.19 0.27 -3.73
N THR A 61 -19.18 0.10 -2.86
CA THR A 61 -17.80 0.57 -3.10
C THR A 61 -17.24 0.07 -4.42
N VAL A 62 -17.39 -1.21 -4.73
CA VAL A 62 -16.88 -1.79 -5.99
C VAL A 62 -17.55 -1.16 -7.21
N GLY A 63 -18.88 -0.99 -7.16
CA GLY A 63 -19.63 -0.33 -8.24
C GLY A 63 -19.19 1.12 -8.46
N ALA A 64 -19.05 1.88 -7.37
CA ALA A 64 -18.56 3.26 -7.42
C ALA A 64 -17.15 3.35 -8.02
N ASN A 65 -16.25 2.44 -7.63
CA ASN A 65 -14.88 2.42 -8.13
C ASN A 65 -14.80 2.03 -9.62
N LYS A 66 -15.66 1.13 -10.11
CA LYS A 66 -15.79 0.86 -11.55
C LYS A 66 -16.20 2.11 -12.31
N ASN A 67 -17.23 2.82 -11.82
CA ASN A 67 -17.66 4.08 -12.43
C ASN A 67 -16.56 5.15 -12.37
N THR A 68 -15.80 5.24 -11.29
CA THR A 68 -14.68 6.18 -11.17
C THR A 68 -13.65 5.96 -12.29
N VAL A 69 -13.27 4.70 -12.57
CA VAL A 69 -12.34 4.41 -13.67
C VAL A 69 -12.89 4.88 -15.00
N HIS A 70 -14.16 4.60 -15.31
CA HIS A 70 -14.79 5.06 -16.54
C HIS A 70 -14.84 6.59 -16.63
N ILE A 71 -15.29 7.26 -15.56
CA ILE A 71 -15.39 8.74 -15.54
C ILE A 71 -14.00 9.37 -15.75
N VAL A 72 -12.98 8.91 -15.04
CA VAL A 72 -11.62 9.46 -15.19
C VAL A 72 -11.09 9.21 -16.59
N SER A 73 -11.23 7.99 -17.13
CA SER A 73 -10.74 7.67 -18.47
C SER A 73 -11.47 8.47 -19.55
N ASP A 74 -12.79 8.60 -19.46
CA ASP A 74 -13.61 9.24 -20.49
C ASP A 74 -13.47 10.78 -20.46
N LEU A 75 -13.36 11.38 -19.27
CA LEU A 75 -13.39 12.84 -19.13
C LEU A 75 -12.01 13.49 -19.03
N SER A 76 -10.99 12.78 -18.55
CA SER A 76 -9.65 13.37 -18.33
C SER A 76 -8.62 12.95 -19.39
N GLY A 77 -8.96 12.00 -20.26
CA GLY A 77 -8.00 11.43 -21.21
C GLY A 77 -6.88 10.63 -20.57
N MET A 78 -7.04 10.24 -19.30
CA MET A 78 -6.11 9.37 -18.60
C MET A 78 -6.46 7.89 -18.85
N TYR A 79 -5.45 7.04 -18.81
CA TYR A 79 -5.65 5.59 -18.77
C TYR A 79 -5.98 5.16 -17.35
N GLY A 80 -7.01 4.35 -17.18
CA GLY A 80 -7.45 3.79 -15.91
C GLY A 80 -7.33 2.26 -15.88
N GLN A 81 -6.89 1.71 -14.76
CA GLN A 81 -6.87 0.28 -14.51
C GLN A 81 -7.47 -0.01 -13.14
N ALA A 82 -8.24 -1.09 -13.02
CA ALA A 82 -8.80 -1.52 -11.75
C ALA A 82 -8.67 -3.03 -11.57
N TYR A 83 -8.31 -3.43 -10.34
CA TYR A 83 -8.42 -4.79 -9.83
C TYR A 83 -9.26 -4.82 -8.57
N PHE A 84 -10.03 -5.89 -8.40
CA PHE A 84 -10.92 -6.05 -7.25
C PHE A 84 -10.60 -7.36 -6.53
N GLU A 85 -10.26 -7.25 -5.27
CA GLU A 85 -10.03 -8.37 -4.37
C GLU A 85 -11.26 -8.56 -3.48
N TYR A 86 -11.73 -9.79 -3.38
CA TYR A 86 -12.89 -10.16 -2.58
C TYR A 86 -12.50 -11.18 -1.52
N ASP A 87 -13.12 -11.07 -0.33
CA ASP A 87 -13.06 -12.12 0.68
C ASP A 87 -13.72 -13.39 0.17
N ALA A 88 -13.31 -14.53 0.70
CA ALA A 88 -13.95 -15.84 0.45
C ALA A 88 -15.42 -15.89 0.92
N LYS A 89 -15.84 -15.00 1.82
CA LYS A 89 -17.23 -14.87 2.24
C LYS A 89 -18.10 -14.31 1.10
N LYS A 90 -19.20 -14.98 0.82
CA LYS A 90 -20.12 -14.60 -0.26
C LYS A 90 -20.79 -13.24 -0.03
N SER A 91 -21.00 -12.82 1.23
CA SER A 91 -21.64 -11.56 1.59
C SER A 91 -20.99 -10.95 2.83
N PHE A 92 -20.96 -9.63 2.92
CA PHE A 92 -20.39 -8.89 4.05
C PHE A 92 -18.89 -9.17 4.32
N GLY A 93 -18.18 -9.74 3.35
CA GLY A 93 -16.73 -9.84 3.38
C GLY A 93 -16.06 -8.53 3.02
N VAL A 94 -14.77 -8.40 3.34
CA VAL A 94 -13.99 -7.24 2.95
C VAL A 94 -13.79 -7.23 1.43
N THR A 95 -13.90 -6.05 0.81
CA THR A 95 -13.51 -5.83 -0.58
C THR A 95 -12.38 -4.83 -0.63
N LYS A 96 -11.39 -5.07 -1.48
CA LYS A 96 -10.33 -4.11 -1.76
C LYS A 96 -10.32 -3.80 -3.24
N SER A 97 -10.43 -2.53 -3.58
CA SER A 97 -10.34 -2.06 -4.96
C SER A 97 -9.00 -1.36 -5.15
N HIS A 98 -8.26 -1.77 -6.17
CA HIS A 98 -6.96 -1.23 -6.54
C HIS A 98 -7.11 -0.49 -7.86
N LEU A 99 -7.01 0.83 -7.83
CA LEU A 99 -7.16 1.67 -9.01
C LEU A 99 -5.83 2.35 -9.33
N ARG A 100 -5.55 2.47 -10.62
CA ARG A 100 -4.39 3.21 -11.12
C ARG A 100 -4.83 4.12 -12.25
N PHE A 101 -4.28 5.33 -12.27
CA PHE A 101 -4.52 6.33 -13.30
C PHE A 101 -3.21 6.89 -13.79
N GLY A 102 -3.01 6.93 -15.12
CA GLY A 102 -1.78 7.40 -15.72
C GLY A 102 -2.02 8.13 -17.04
N LYS A 103 -1.06 8.97 -17.45
CA LYS A 103 -1.09 9.62 -18.77
C LYS A 103 -0.65 8.67 -19.91
N ALA A 104 -0.06 7.55 -19.57
CA ALA A 104 0.29 6.45 -20.47
C ALA A 104 -0.50 5.19 -20.07
N PRO A 105 -0.61 4.18 -20.96
CA PRO A 105 -1.22 2.90 -20.63
C PRO A 105 -0.66 2.30 -19.35
N VAL A 106 -1.54 1.78 -18.49
CA VAL A 106 -1.20 1.17 -17.21
C VAL A 106 -1.38 -0.34 -17.34
N ASP A 107 -0.25 -1.07 -17.40
CA ASP A 107 -0.22 -2.53 -17.55
C ASP A 107 0.29 -3.23 -16.29
N SER A 108 -0.16 -2.77 -15.12
CA SER A 108 0.26 -3.30 -13.82
C SER A 108 -0.63 -4.48 -13.41
N SER A 109 -0.20 -5.73 -13.68
CA SER A 109 -0.95 -6.95 -13.37
C SER A 109 -0.82 -7.43 -11.92
N TYR A 110 -0.61 -6.51 -10.98
CA TYR A 110 -0.41 -6.76 -9.55
C TYR A 110 -1.19 -5.75 -8.71
N TYR A 111 -1.45 -6.09 -7.44
CA TYR A 111 -2.14 -5.22 -6.50
C TYR A 111 -1.31 -3.99 -6.12
N VAL A 112 -2.00 -2.89 -5.82
CA VAL A 112 -1.37 -1.69 -5.28
C VAL A 112 -0.79 -2.01 -3.90
N LYS A 113 0.53 -1.82 -3.75
CA LYS A 113 1.28 -2.00 -2.49
C LYS A 113 1.71 -0.69 -1.87
N LYS A 114 1.76 0.39 -2.67
CA LYS A 114 1.99 1.76 -2.21
C LYS A 114 1.01 2.67 -2.93
N ALA A 115 0.13 3.32 -2.17
CA ALA A 115 -0.97 4.12 -2.69
C ALA A 115 -0.78 5.61 -2.40
N ASP A 116 -1.13 6.44 -3.37
CA ASP A 116 -1.22 7.89 -3.19
C ASP A 116 -2.49 8.27 -2.44
N PHE A 117 -3.54 7.43 -2.55
CA PHE A 117 -4.82 7.63 -1.90
C PHE A 117 -5.34 6.30 -1.35
N ILE A 118 -5.70 6.28 -0.07
CA ILE A 118 -6.39 5.14 0.55
C ILE A 118 -7.71 5.61 1.15
N ALA A 119 -8.81 4.93 0.81
CA ALA A 119 -10.11 5.14 1.46
C ALA A 119 -10.53 3.90 2.24
N CYS A 120 -11.02 4.11 3.45
CA CYS A 120 -11.64 3.09 4.29
C CYS A 120 -13.10 3.46 4.55
N HIS A 121 -14.02 2.75 3.90
CA HIS A 121 -15.45 3.03 3.98
C HIS A 121 -16.13 2.41 5.22
N ASN A 122 -15.47 1.45 5.87
CA ASN A 122 -15.96 0.83 7.10
C ASN A 122 -14.96 1.03 8.24
N GLN A 123 -15.32 1.85 9.21
CA GLN A 123 -14.45 2.21 10.35
C GLN A 123 -13.97 0.99 11.17
N THR A 124 -14.70 -0.12 11.17
CA THR A 124 -14.31 -1.32 11.94
C THR A 124 -13.03 -1.96 11.41
N TYR A 125 -12.66 -1.69 10.17
CA TYR A 125 -11.47 -2.25 9.56
C TYR A 125 -10.17 -1.66 10.10
N ILE A 126 -10.19 -0.45 10.67
CA ILE A 126 -9.01 0.23 11.21
C ILE A 126 -8.32 -0.58 12.32
N GLY A 127 -9.10 -1.33 13.12
CA GLY A 127 -8.54 -2.18 14.17
C GLY A 127 -8.28 -3.63 13.76
N GLN A 128 -8.70 -4.03 12.55
CA GLN A 128 -8.64 -5.40 12.07
C GLN A 128 -7.57 -5.63 11.01
N TYR A 129 -7.25 -4.60 10.23
CA TYR A 129 -6.33 -4.68 9.10
C TYR A 129 -5.30 -3.57 9.16
N ASP A 130 -4.12 -3.85 8.66
CA ASP A 130 -3.11 -2.82 8.42
C ASP A 130 -3.42 -2.10 7.11
N ILE A 131 -4.20 -1.00 7.23
CA ILE A 131 -4.70 -0.25 6.06
C ILE A 131 -3.71 0.83 5.62
N VAL A 132 -3.05 1.48 6.60
CA VAL A 132 -2.28 2.71 6.34
C VAL A 132 -0.80 2.48 6.01
N SER A 133 -0.23 1.29 6.27
CA SER A 133 1.18 1.00 5.98
C SER A 133 1.51 1.08 4.48
N GLU A 134 0.51 0.90 3.65
CA GLU A 134 0.64 1.00 2.19
C GLU A 134 0.42 2.43 1.66
N LEU A 135 0.16 3.42 2.52
CA LEU A 135 0.08 4.82 2.12
C LEU A 135 1.48 5.36 1.85
N LYS A 136 1.66 6.05 0.73
CA LYS A 136 2.91 6.77 0.42
C LYS A 136 3.06 7.97 1.35
N GLU A 137 4.29 8.42 1.56
CA GLU A 137 4.55 9.69 2.23
C GLU A 137 3.89 10.84 1.46
N GLY A 138 3.16 11.69 2.19
CA GLY A 138 2.35 12.74 1.58
C GLY A 138 1.05 12.26 0.92
N GLY A 139 0.74 10.98 0.99
CA GLY A 139 -0.51 10.41 0.47
C GLY A 139 -1.73 10.83 1.31
N ILE A 140 -2.91 10.62 0.75
CA ILE A 140 -4.18 11.00 1.38
C ILE A 140 -4.87 9.76 1.93
N PHE A 141 -5.27 9.82 3.21
CA PHE A 141 -6.11 8.82 3.84
C PHE A 141 -7.51 9.37 4.11
N LEU A 142 -8.54 8.71 3.59
CA LEU A 142 -9.94 9.02 3.84
C LEU A 142 -10.56 7.92 4.70
N LEU A 143 -11.13 8.28 5.83
CA LEU A 143 -11.85 7.37 6.71
C LEU A 143 -13.32 7.79 6.84
N ASN A 144 -14.24 6.93 6.44
CA ASN A 144 -15.65 7.10 6.72
C ASN A 144 -15.94 6.59 8.14
N CYS A 145 -16.10 7.51 9.08
CA CYS A 145 -16.45 7.20 10.47
C CYS A 145 -17.36 8.28 11.06
N SER A 146 -18.02 7.95 12.15
CA SER A 146 -18.91 8.86 12.88
C SER A 146 -18.18 9.77 13.89
N ARG A 147 -16.89 9.51 14.14
CA ARG A 147 -16.07 10.22 15.13
C ARG A 147 -15.36 11.41 14.50
N THR A 148 -15.18 12.47 15.26
CA THR A 148 -14.49 13.70 14.83
C THR A 148 -13.60 14.24 15.95
N GLY A 149 -12.60 15.05 15.59
CA GLY A 149 -11.74 15.75 16.55
C GLY A 149 -11.06 14.82 17.56
N GLU A 150 -11.11 15.19 18.84
CA GLU A 150 -10.47 14.49 19.94
C GLU A 150 -10.97 13.04 20.12
N GLU A 151 -12.27 12.80 19.85
CA GLU A 151 -12.83 11.44 19.91
C GLU A 151 -12.22 10.53 18.86
N LEU A 152 -12.04 11.03 17.63
CA LEU A 152 -11.38 10.29 16.56
C LEU A 152 -9.92 10.00 16.92
N GLU A 153 -9.20 11.00 17.41
CA GLU A 153 -7.81 10.87 17.80
C GLU A 153 -7.62 9.85 18.93
N ALA A 154 -8.48 9.89 19.95
CA ALA A 154 -8.45 8.93 21.06
C ALA A 154 -8.73 7.49 20.59
N TRP A 155 -9.63 7.33 19.62
CA TRP A 155 -10.07 6.03 19.13
C TRP A 155 -9.10 5.37 18.15
N LEU A 156 -8.36 6.13 17.35
CA LEU A 156 -7.44 5.58 16.37
C LEU A 156 -6.30 4.78 17.05
N PRO A 157 -5.94 3.60 16.52
CA PRO A 157 -4.76 2.85 16.99
C PRO A 157 -3.46 3.66 16.85
N ASP A 158 -2.54 3.49 17.79
CA ASP A 158 -1.27 4.24 17.78
C ASP A 158 -0.41 4.00 16.54
N GLY A 159 -0.48 2.81 15.94
CA GLY A 159 0.15 2.50 14.66
C GLY A 159 -0.36 3.39 13.53
N VAL A 160 -1.68 3.57 13.46
CA VAL A 160 -2.33 4.44 12.47
C VAL A 160 -1.93 5.89 12.68
N LYS A 161 -1.98 6.37 13.94
CA LYS A 161 -1.57 7.75 14.30
C LYS A 161 -0.14 8.03 13.86
N ARG A 162 0.80 7.12 14.15
CA ARG A 162 2.22 7.28 13.76
C ARG A 162 2.41 7.36 12.25
N THR A 163 1.69 6.53 11.50
CA THR A 163 1.79 6.54 10.03
C THR A 163 1.19 7.80 9.42
N LEU A 164 0.11 8.32 10.00
CA LEU A 164 -0.58 9.52 9.52
C LEU A 164 0.00 10.83 10.07
N ALA A 165 0.87 10.75 11.09
CA ALA A 165 1.52 11.93 11.63
C ALA A 165 2.37 12.62 10.55
N PRO A 166 2.36 13.96 10.48
CA PRO A 166 3.26 14.67 9.60
C PRO A 166 4.72 14.30 9.95
N PRO A 167 5.63 14.21 8.96
CA PRO A 167 7.04 13.98 9.26
C PRO A 167 7.53 15.06 10.23
N PRO A 168 8.44 14.73 11.18
CA PRO A 168 8.99 15.70 12.10
C PRO A 168 9.58 16.88 11.30
N ALA A 169 9.26 18.10 11.71
CA ALA A 169 9.75 19.29 11.05
C ALA A 169 11.28 19.19 10.89
N ALA A 170 11.78 19.42 9.68
CA ALA A 170 13.21 19.39 9.41
C ALA A 170 13.91 20.40 10.34
N GLY A 171 14.63 19.92 11.37
CA GLY A 171 15.27 20.74 12.38
C GLY A 171 15.13 20.30 13.83
N SER A 172 14.24 19.35 14.16
CA SER A 172 14.09 18.80 15.51
C SER A 172 14.95 17.53 15.72
N GLY A 173 16.21 17.58 15.32
CA GLY A 173 17.19 16.60 15.78
C GLY A 173 17.42 16.74 17.30
N PRO A 174 17.76 15.65 18.04
CA PRO A 174 18.10 15.79 19.45
C PRO A 174 19.21 16.82 19.62
N PRO A 175 19.17 17.64 20.69
CA PRO A 175 20.22 18.63 20.93
C PRO A 175 21.58 17.92 20.93
N ALA A 176 22.55 18.51 20.24
CA ALA A 176 23.91 17.98 20.19
C ALA A 176 24.46 17.79 21.62
N PRO A 177 25.10 16.67 21.93
CA PRO A 177 25.69 16.48 23.24
C PRO A 177 26.68 17.62 23.56
N PRO A 178 26.79 18.08 24.82
CA PRO A 178 27.69 19.16 25.20
C PRO A 178 29.12 18.80 24.82
N ARG A 179 29.80 19.71 24.12
CA ARG A 179 31.22 19.55 23.79
C ARG A 179 32.06 19.54 25.09
N VAL A 180 32.69 18.43 25.35
CA VAL A 180 33.69 18.34 26.43
C VAL A 180 34.93 19.13 25.97
N PRO A 181 35.42 20.15 26.76
CA PRO A 181 36.61 20.86 26.40
C PRO A 181 37.85 19.92 26.50
N PRO A 182 38.88 20.11 25.66
CA PRO A 182 40.09 19.29 25.70
C PRO A 182 40.80 19.47 27.04
N PRO A 183 41.46 18.41 27.56
CA PRO A 183 42.26 18.49 28.78
C PRO A 183 43.44 19.47 28.59
N ARG A 184 43.75 20.24 29.65
CA ARG A 184 44.90 21.16 29.71
C ARG A 184 46.19 20.40 29.85
#